data_12c763ab5da4bacf7237aef44d0bc821
#
_entry.id   12c763ab5da4bacf7237aef44d0bc821
#
_cell.length_a   1.000
_cell.length_b   1.000
_cell.length_c   1.000
_cell.angle_alpha   90.00
_cell.angle_beta   90.00
_cell.angle_gamma   90.00
#
_symmetry.space_group_name_H-M   'P 1'
#
loop_
_entity.id
_entity.type
_entity.pdbx_description
1 polymer ?
#
loop_
_entity_poly.entity_id
_entity_poly.type
_entity_poly.pdbx_seq_one_letter_code
_entity_poly.pdbx_strand_id
1 'polypeptide(L)'
;MRYKKIYPLLLCVFLVALIGGLIGEARAQNEGEVVKAATALASLTDIEEQVFPKDKVVDVKITMDQDDFQDMLDNASAEELKTASVEYNGIKLDHIGIRTKGNLSLRSVVSSDSDRYSFKLSFDEYISSQTLLGIGKINLNNNYSDATSMREFLTYELAESMGLPTPEYSYVNVYVNGELWGFYLAIEQIGDSYLERNFDNSYGALYKAEFGGGGASGGGDLVWQDDKIDSYPSLVQKSDSSNEDILIDMLDELNNGTDYEKVLDVDQALKYIALNAVTVNMDSYLGSNQQNYYLYEDDGIFNVLPWDYNMSFGGMGSSSQVMIDEPTQGAVAERPLIDKLLQVEEYKEKYHEIIKQMVEGYLADDTFAARVQEIQELISSHVEQDPRPFYTYEVYESAIPQLVTFTSTRIENVTGQLDGSIASSGDGSGSGGGMGGGGMDRGMNAGGMGRGERTGFGGGQGRQTNQVVSAAVANPVTVADTTDTGQTQNGPGERTQNGQDVQTQNGQDDPIQNGQLPGGQMPEGFPDGQMPEGFPGGQMPEGMQGGGFGGGQGRPDGMGMGGGFGGATAQPQGSTEDAITTAVALAVLLLAGLFVTFYKRKRL
;
A
#
# COMPACT_ATOMS: atom_id res chain seq x y z
N MET A 1 -19.75 -42.28 67.09
CA MET A 1 -18.61 -41.34 66.98
C MET A 1 -17.59 -41.66 65.88
N ARG A 2 -17.97 -42.29 64.81
CA ARG A 2 -17.01 -42.65 63.71
C ARG A 2 -17.10 -41.83 62.42
N TYR A 3 -18.08 -40.97 62.29
CA TYR A 3 -18.31 -40.19 61.03
C TYR A 3 -17.56 -38.84 60.98
N LYS A 4 -17.05 -38.31 62.07
CA LYS A 4 -16.37 -36.97 62.12
C LYS A 4 -14.96 -36.95 61.51
N LYS A 5 -14.35 -38.10 61.18
CA LYS A 5 -12.98 -38.17 60.63
C LYS A 5 -12.93 -38.37 59.11
N ILE A 6 -14.06 -38.68 58.45
CA ILE A 6 -14.11 -39.04 57.03
C ILE A 6 -14.27 -37.77 56.17
N TYR A 7 -14.98 -36.76 56.66
CA TYR A 7 -15.21 -35.50 55.89
C TYR A 7 -13.95 -34.74 55.53
N PRO A 8 -12.93 -34.54 56.40
CA PRO A 8 -11.73 -33.82 56.00
C PRO A 8 -10.88 -34.59 54.95
N LEU A 9 -10.90 -35.93 54.97
CA LEU A 9 -10.16 -36.72 54.02
C LEU A 9 -10.82 -36.67 52.64
N LEU A 10 -12.15 -36.75 52.58
CA LEU A 10 -12.92 -36.58 51.33
C LEU A 10 -12.78 -35.18 50.73
N LEU A 11 -12.74 -34.14 51.57
CA LEU A 11 -12.49 -32.76 51.12
C LEU A 11 -11.09 -32.57 50.56
N CYS A 12 -10.08 -33.18 51.16
CA CYS A 12 -8.70 -33.14 50.63
C CYS A 12 -8.58 -33.88 49.29
N VAL A 13 -9.22 -35.05 49.15
CA VAL A 13 -9.23 -35.80 47.88
C VAL A 13 -9.95 -35.03 46.78
N PHE A 14 -11.07 -34.35 47.13
CA PHE A 14 -11.81 -33.51 46.17
C PHE A 14 -11.01 -32.28 45.73
N LEU A 15 -10.31 -31.63 46.65
CA LEU A 15 -9.43 -30.50 46.37
C LEU A 15 -8.24 -30.89 45.50
N VAL A 16 -7.62 -32.03 45.76
CA VAL A 16 -6.51 -32.55 44.92
C VAL A 16 -7.00 -32.92 43.54
N ALA A 17 -8.21 -33.50 43.41
CA ALA A 17 -8.82 -33.80 42.09
C ALA A 17 -9.17 -32.52 41.30
N LEU A 18 -9.67 -31.47 42.00
CA LEU A 18 -10.00 -30.18 41.40
C LEU A 18 -8.74 -29.43 40.94
N ILE A 19 -7.70 -29.41 41.77
CA ILE A 19 -6.40 -28.80 41.39
C ILE A 19 -5.75 -29.60 40.26
N GLY A 20 -5.83 -30.92 40.29
CA GLY A 20 -5.33 -31.77 39.20
C GLY A 20 -6.08 -31.56 37.88
N GLY A 21 -7.41 -31.32 37.94
CA GLY A 21 -8.22 -30.97 36.76
C GLY A 21 -7.83 -29.61 36.19
N LEU A 22 -7.71 -28.58 37.02
CA LEU A 22 -7.29 -27.23 36.58
C LEU A 22 -5.87 -27.19 36.00
N ILE A 23 -4.93 -27.94 36.58
CA ILE A 23 -3.57 -28.06 36.03
C ILE A 23 -3.60 -28.83 34.71
N GLY A 24 -4.47 -29.84 34.56
CA GLY A 24 -4.65 -30.60 33.30
C GLY A 24 -5.21 -29.76 32.18
N GLU A 25 -6.22 -28.91 32.48
CA GLU A 25 -6.80 -27.98 31.48
C GLU A 25 -5.81 -26.89 31.07
N ALA A 26 -5.11 -26.25 32.01
CA ALA A 26 -4.09 -25.27 31.73
C ALA A 26 -2.92 -25.84 30.89
N ARG A 27 -2.58 -27.11 31.12
CA ARG A 27 -1.53 -27.78 30.34
C ARG A 27 -2.00 -28.15 28.93
N ALA A 28 -3.26 -28.59 28.79
CA ALA A 28 -3.85 -28.89 27.49
C ALA A 28 -4.03 -27.61 26.63
N GLN A 29 -4.38 -26.47 27.23
CA GLN A 29 -4.43 -25.19 26.55
C GLN A 29 -3.04 -24.73 26.11
N ASN A 30 -2.04 -24.82 26.97
CA ASN A 30 -0.66 -24.45 26.63
C ASN A 30 -0.05 -25.37 25.55
N GLU A 31 -0.36 -26.68 25.58
CA GLU A 31 0.03 -27.60 24.50
C GLU A 31 -0.71 -27.27 23.19
N GLY A 32 -1.97 -26.83 23.25
CA GLY A 32 -2.75 -26.38 22.09
C GLY A 32 -2.19 -25.10 21.46
N GLU A 33 -1.82 -24.12 22.27
CA GLU A 33 -1.18 -22.88 21.79
C GLU A 33 0.20 -23.13 21.21
N VAL A 34 1.02 -23.96 21.84
CA VAL A 34 2.34 -24.36 21.29
C VAL A 34 2.20 -25.10 19.96
N VAL A 35 1.21 -25.97 19.79
CA VAL A 35 0.94 -26.67 18.52
C VAL A 35 0.44 -25.69 17.49
N LYS A 36 -0.47 -24.76 17.84
CA LYS A 36 -0.96 -23.70 16.93
C LYS A 36 0.18 -22.80 16.47
N ALA A 37 1.01 -22.33 17.38
CA ALA A 37 2.19 -21.52 17.06
C ALA A 37 3.21 -22.26 16.18
N ALA A 38 3.47 -23.55 16.46
CA ALA A 38 4.36 -24.36 15.64
C ALA A 38 3.79 -24.60 14.23
N THR A 39 2.47 -24.79 14.11
CA THR A 39 1.79 -24.95 12.81
C THR A 39 1.79 -23.63 12.03
N ALA A 40 1.54 -22.50 12.70
CA ALA A 40 1.61 -21.17 12.10
C ALA A 40 3.03 -20.86 11.59
N LEU A 41 4.06 -21.16 12.37
CA LEU A 41 5.47 -20.98 11.98
C LEU A 41 5.84 -21.86 10.78
N ALA A 42 5.39 -23.12 10.74
CA ALA A 42 5.60 -23.99 9.59
C ALA A 42 4.89 -23.46 8.34
N SER A 43 3.69 -22.89 8.49
CA SER A 43 2.96 -22.26 7.38
C SER A 43 3.66 -21.00 6.85
N LEU A 44 4.25 -20.17 7.71
CA LEU A 44 5.03 -19.01 7.30
C LEU A 44 6.28 -19.43 6.52
N THR A 45 7.03 -20.41 7.00
CA THR A 45 8.20 -20.95 6.30
C THR A 45 7.82 -21.50 4.91
N ASP A 46 6.68 -22.18 4.78
CA ASP A 46 6.19 -22.66 3.48
C ASP A 46 5.84 -21.51 2.52
N ILE A 47 5.26 -20.42 3.02
CA ILE A 47 4.94 -19.22 2.23
C ILE A 47 6.24 -18.56 1.74
N GLU A 48 7.19 -18.34 2.63
CA GLU A 48 8.49 -17.70 2.30
C GLU A 48 9.32 -18.57 1.33
N GLU A 49 9.37 -19.88 1.50
CA GLU A 49 10.21 -20.77 0.67
C GLU A 49 9.57 -21.09 -0.69
N GLN A 50 8.25 -21.20 -0.77
CA GLN A 50 7.55 -21.72 -1.95
C GLN A 50 6.79 -20.67 -2.73
N VAL A 51 6.23 -19.64 -2.07
CA VAL A 51 5.44 -18.60 -2.73
C VAL A 51 6.29 -17.32 -2.93
N PHE A 52 6.94 -16.85 -1.87
CA PHE A 52 7.69 -15.60 -1.89
C PHE A 52 9.17 -15.75 -1.50
N PRO A 53 9.94 -16.65 -2.17
CA PRO A 53 11.36 -16.77 -1.89
C PRO A 53 12.10 -15.48 -2.29
N LYS A 54 12.97 -14.99 -1.38
CA LYS A 54 13.74 -13.75 -1.58
C LYS A 54 15.15 -14.00 -2.15
N ASP A 55 15.52 -15.27 -2.29
CA ASP A 55 16.85 -15.74 -2.74
C ASP A 55 16.86 -16.36 -4.14
N LYS A 56 15.71 -16.48 -4.78
CA LYS A 56 15.56 -17.04 -6.13
C LYS A 56 14.36 -16.42 -6.86
N VAL A 57 14.43 -16.40 -8.19
CA VAL A 57 13.29 -16.06 -9.07
C VAL A 57 12.52 -17.34 -9.37
N VAL A 58 11.21 -17.34 -9.18
CA VAL A 58 10.35 -18.48 -9.45
C VAL A 58 9.45 -18.26 -10.67
N ASP A 59 8.98 -19.35 -11.28
CA ASP A 59 8.10 -19.27 -12.45
C ASP A 59 6.62 -19.27 -12.02
N VAL A 60 5.85 -18.37 -12.63
CA VAL A 60 4.39 -18.28 -12.57
C VAL A 60 3.84 -18.54 -13.97
N LYS A 61 3.28 -19.75 -14.18
CA LYS A 61 2.78 -20.17 -15.49
C LYS A 61 1.26 -20.11 -15.51
N ILE A 62 0.72 -19.16 -16.24
CA ILE A 62 -0.70 -18.90 -16.40
C ILE A 62 -1.17 -19.60 -17.68
N THR A 63 -2.26 -20.34 -17.58
CA THR A 63 -2.92 -20.98 -18.74
C THR A 63 -4.37 -20.56 -18.78
N MET A 64 -4.80 -19.97 -19.88
CA MET A 64 -6.16 -19.48 -20.09
C MET A 64 -6.53 -19.51 -21.56
N ASP A 65 -7.81 -19.29 -21.87
CA ASP A 65 -8.26 -19.15 -23.23
C ASP A 65 -7.55 -17.98 -23.91
N GLN A 66 -7.15 -18.17 -25.18
CA GLN A 66 -6.38 -17.16 -25.91
C GLN A 66 -7.22 -15.92 -26.25
N ASP A 67 -8.50 -16.11 -26.56
CA ASP A 67 -9.41 -15.01 -26.89
C ASP A 67 -9.74 -14.20 -25.63
N ASP A 68 -9.91 -14.88 -24.46
CA ASP A 68 -10.09 -14.22 -23.15
C ASP A 68 -8.85 -13.43 -22.75
N PHE A 69 -7.65 -13.97 -23.02
CA PHE A 69 -6.40 -13.26 -22.74
C PHE A 69 -6.27 -12.00 -23.60
N GLN A 70 -6.54 -12.11 -24.90
CA GLN A 70 -6.50 -10.96 -25.80
C GLN A 70 -7.55 -9.91 -25.44
N ASP A 71 -8.78 -10.33 -25.11
CA ASP A 71 -9.83 -9.43 -24.66
C ASP A 71 -9.45 -8.68 -23.37
N MET A 72 -8.78 -9.37 -22.41
CA MET A 72 -8.27 -8.74 -21.19
C MET A 72 -7.22 -7.66 -21.48
N LEU A 73 -6.35 -7.85 -22.48
CA LEU A 73 -5.36 -6.86 -22.89
C LEU A 73 -5.99 -5.69 -23.65
N ASP A 74 -6.88 -5.97 -24.60
CA ASP A 74 -7.55 -4.96 -25.42
C ASP A 74 -8.48 -4.07 -24.60
N ASN A 75 -9.09 -4.62 -23.54
CA ASN A 75 -10.00 -3.95 -22.62
C ASN A 75 -9.41 -3.75 -21.23
N ALA A 76 -8.09 -3.59 -21.11
CA ALA A 76 -7.35 -3.60 -19.86
C ALA A 76 -7.89 -2.63 -18.81
N SER A 77 -8.41 -1.45 -19.21
CA SER A 77 -9.00 -0.45 -18.28
C SER A 77 -10.30 -0.91 -17.61
N ALA A 78 -10.96 -1.94 -18.12
CA ALA A 78 -12.16 -2.50 -17.50
C ALA A 78 -11.82 -3.34 -16.26
N GLU A 79 -10.58 -3.80 -16.13
CA GLU A 79 -10.11 -4.68 -15.06
C GLU A 79 -11.05 -5.89 -14.84
N GLU A 80 -11.61 -6.42 -15.94
CA GLU A 80 -12.55 -7.53 -15.90
C GLU A 80 -11.83 -8.84 -15.53
N LEU A 81 -12.41 -9.58 -14.60
CA LEU A 81 -11.90 -10.90 -14.19
C LEU A 81 -12.16 -11.94 -15.30
N LYS A 82 -11.11 -12.65 -15.68
CA LYS A 82 -11.14 -13.81 -16.55
C LYS A 82 -10.76 -15.07 -15.77
N THR A 83 -11.19 -16.23 -16.26
CA THR A 83 -10.85 -17.52 -15.63
C THR A 83 -9.53 -18.05 -16.18
N ALA A 84 -8.65 -18.51 -15.29
CA ALA A 84 -7.38 -19.13 -15.65
C ALA A 84 -7.04 -20.31 -14.74
N SER A 85 -5.99 -21.03 -15.11
CA SER A 85 -5.24 -21.95 -14.24
C SER A 85 -3.84 -21.39 -14.05
N VAL A 86 -3.22 -21.67 -12.92
CA VAL A 86 -1.84 -21.23 -12.63
C VAL A 86 -1.01 -22.40 -12.09
N GLU A 87 0.25 -22.47 -12.52
CA GLU A 87 1.31 -23.24 -11.87
C GLU A 87 2.29 -22.23 -11.27
N TYR A 88 2.22 -22.00 -9.95
CA TYR A 88 3.07 -21.09 -9.21
C TYR A 88 4.17 -21.87 -8.52
N ASN A 89 5.42 -21.72 -8.94
CA ASN A 89 6.57 -22.48 -8.41
C ASN A 89 6.28 -24.01 -8.27
N GLY A 90 5.58 -24.60 -9.29
CA GLY A 90 5.20 -26.02 -9.31
C GLY A 90 3.88 -26.36 -8.61
N ILE A 91 3.28 -25.45 -7.84
CA ILE A 91 1.97 -25.64 -7.21
C ILE A 91 0.89 -25.25 -8.22
N LYS A 92 -0.06 -26.19 -8.48
CA LYS A 92 -1.11 -26.00 -9.48
C LYS A 92 -2.44 -25.68 -8.85
N LEU A 93 -3.09 -24.62 -9.35
CA LEU A 93 -4.44 -24.23 -9.01
C LEU A 93 -5.23 -23.98 -10.31
N ASP A 94 -6.41 -24.56 -10.38
CA ASP A 94 -7.34 -24.38 -11.48
C ASP A 94 -8.48 -23.45 -11.05
N HIS A 95 -9.17 -22.85 -12.02
CA HIS A 95 -10.32 -21.95 -11.77
C HIS A 95 -9.96 -20.79 -10.83
N ILE A 96 -8.89 -20.09 -11.16
CA ILE A 96 -8.54 -18.82 -10.51
C ILE A 96 -9.06 -17.64 -11.33
N GLY A 97 -9.25 -16.49 -10.67
CA GLY A 97 -9.50 -15.22 -11.35
C GLY A 97 -8.18 -14.53 -11.73
N ILE A 98 -8.11 -13.98 -12.93
CA ILE A 98 -7.03 -13.09 -13.35
C ILE A 98 -7.61 -11.84 -13.98
N ARG A 99 -6.99 -10.68 -13.75
CA ARG A 99 -7.29 -9.43 -14.42
C ARG A 99 -6.07 -8.52 -14.51
N THR A 100 -6.12 -7.54 -15.37
CA THR A 100 -5.21 -6.40 -15.32
C THR A 100 -5.42 -5.58 -14.04
N LYS A 101 -4.42 -4.81 -13.61
CA LYS A 101 -4.52 -3.95 -12.42
C LYS A 101 -3.63 -2.72 -12.54
N GLY A 102 -3.90 -1.75 -11.71
CA GLY A 102 -3.10 -0.56 -11.53
C GLY A 102 -3.89 0.73 -11.73
N ASN A 103 -3.26 1.86 -11.51
CA ASN A 103 -3.85 3.19 -11.75
C ASN A 103 -3.00 3.93 -12.80
N LEU A 104 -1.89 4.56 -12.37
CA LEU A 104 -0.99 5.28 -13.29
C LEU A 104 -0.33 4.34 -14.28
N SER A 105 0.22 3.22 -13.81
CA SER A 105 0.86 2.20 -14.67
C SER A 105 -0.11 1.63 -15.70
N LEU A 106 -1.34 1.29 -15.30
CA LEU A 106 -2.38 0.79 -16.21
C LEU A 106 -2.70 1.80 -17.30
N ARG A 107 -2.99 3.05 -16.93
CA ARG A 107 -3.30 4.13 -17.90
C ARG A 107 -2.15 4.41 -18.85
N SER A 108 -0.92 4.34 -18.34
CA SER A 108 0.28 4.58 -19.14
C SER A 108 0.51 3.47 -20.16
N VAL A 109 0.32 2.21 -19.77
CA VAL A 109 0.42 1.07 -20.69
C VAL A 109 -0.70 1.11 -21.73
N VAL A 110 -1.96 1.36 -21.34
CA VAL A 110 -3.09 1.54 -22.26
C VAL A 110 -2.85 2.65 -23.29
N SER A 111 -2.09 3.69 -22.90
CA SER A 111 -1.77 4.83 -23.79
C SER A 111 -0.50 4.61 -24.62
N SER A 112 0.12 3.44 -24.54
CA SER A 112 1.34 3.07 -25.27
C SER A 112 1.10 1.89 -26.21
N ASP A 113 2.14 1.48 -26.93
CA ASP A 113 2.13 0.27 -27.77
C ASP A 113 2.54 -1.00 -26.98
N SER A 114 2.60 -0.93 -25.64
CA SER A 114 3.02 -2.04 -24.78
C SER A 114 1.83 -2.79 -24.21
N ASP A 115 1.92 -4.13 -24.15
CA ASP A 115 0.97 -5.01 -23.47
C ASP A 115 1.47 -5.47 -22.09
N ARG A 116 2.52 -4.80 -21.55
CA ARG A 116 3.12 -5.15 -20.27
C ARG A 116 2.29 -4.62 -19.10
N TYR A 117 1.11 -5.17 -18.92
CA TYR A 117 0.25 -4.84 -17.80
C TYR A 117 0.70 -5.51 -16.50
N SER A 118 0.40 -4.89 -15.36
CA SER A 118 0.38 -5.60 -14.08
C SER A 118 -0.88 -6.47 -14.01
N PHE A 119 -0.78 -7.64 -13.37
CA PHE A 119 -1.91 -8.55 -13.21
C PHE A 119 -2.24 -8.76 -11.74
N LYS A 120 -3.49 -9.13 -11.47
CA LYS A 120 -3.94 -9.62 -10.17
C LYS A 120 -4.45 -11.04 -10.34
N LEU A 121 -3.93 -11.95 -9.52
CA LEU A 121 -4.40 -13.31 -9.38
C LEU A 121 -5.27 -13.40 -8.13
N SER A 122 -6.48 -13.96 -8.26
CA SER A 122 -7.41 -14.22 -7.16
C SER A 122 -7.65 -15.72 -7.11
N PHE A 123 -7.05 -16.40 -6.15
CA PHE A 123 -7.15 -17.86 -6.04
C PHE A 123 -8.51 -18.29 -5.50
N ASP A 124 -9.12 -17.44 -4.67
CA ASP A 124 -10.39 -17.63 -3.99
C ASP A 124 -11.62 -17.13 -4.77
N GLU A 125 -11.44 -16.64 -5.99
CA GLU A 125 -12.51 -15.99 -6.77
C GLU A 125 -13.71 -16.90 -7.05
N TYR A 126 -13.45 -18.11 -7.52
CA TYR A 126 -14.51 -19.07 -7.88
C TYR A 126 -14.69 -20.21 -6.85
N ILE A 127 -13.68 -20.41 -6.02
CA ILE A 127 -13.65 -21.42 -4.97
C ILE A 127 -13.16 -20.75 -3.69
N SER A 128 -14.05 -20.30 -2.84
CA SER A 128 -13.77 -19.45 -1.66
C SER A 128 -12.77 -20.07 -0.65
N SER A 129 -12.58 -21.40 -0.67
CA SER A 129 -11.59 -22.09 0.16
C SER A 129 -10.24 -22.32 -0.53
N GLN A 130 -10.11 -21.89 -1.79
CA GLN A 130 -8.89 -22.11 -2.56
C GLN A 130 -7.87 -21.03 -2.28
N THR A 131 -6.69 -21.41 -1.83
CA THR A 131 -5.57 -20.51 -1.55
C THR A 131 -4.26 -21.10 -2.06
N LEU A 132 -3.27 -20.27 -2.29
CA LEU A 132 -1.91 -20.70 -2.54
C LEU A 132 -1.15 -20.73 -1.20
N LEU A 133 -1.15 -21.88 -0.52
CA LEU A 133 -0.57 -22.04 0.82
C LEU A 133 -1.08 -21.01 1.85
N GLY A 134 -2.36 -20.69 1.80
CA GLY A 134 -2.97 -19.69 2.68
C GLY A 134 -3.11 -18.29 2.03
N ILE A 135 -2.40 -17.99 0.95
CA ILE A 135 -2.49 -16.70 0.24
C ILE A 135 -3.72 -16.70 -0.68
N GLY A 136 -4.63 -15.74 -0.48
CA GLY A 136 -5.84 -15.58 -1.30
C GLY A 136 -5.60 -14.87 -2.63
N LYS A 137 -4.77 -13.85 -2.65
CA LYS A 137 -4.55 -12.99 -3.84
C LYS A 137 -3.10 -12.51 -3.94
N ILE A 138 -2.58 -12.45 -5.17
CA ILE A 138 -1.23 -11.94 -5.48
C ILE A 138 -1.34 -10.90 -6.60
N ASN A 139 -0.58 -9.81 -6.46
CA ASN A 139 -0.34 -8.83 -7.51
C ASN A 139 0.99 -9.16 -8.22
N LEU A 140 0.98 -9.20 -9.53
CA LEU A 140 2.16 -9.30 -10.37
C LEU A 140 2.45 -7.90 -10.91
N ASN A 141 3.33 -7.15 -10.23
CA ASN A 141 3.67 -5.77 -10.58
C ASN A 141 4.71 -5.75 -11.70
N ASN A 142 4.44 -4.97 -12.76
CA ASN A 142 5.24 -4.92 -13.98
C ASN A 142 6.50 -4.06 -13.89
N ASN A 143 6.87 -3.57 -12.71
CA ASN A 143 8.00 -2.67 -12.44
C ASN A 143 7.96 -1.36 -13.26
N TYR A 144 6.76 -0.85 -13.54
CA TYR A 144 6.59 0.42 -14.25
C TYR A 144 7.27 1.57 -13.47
N SER A 145 7.97 2.46 -14.19
CA SER A 145 8.73 3.60 -13.65
C SER A 145 9.92 3.25 -12.73
N ASP A 146 10.27 1.97 -12.60
CA ASP A 146 11.48 1.55 -11.88
C ASP A 146 12.47 0.83 -12.81
N ALA A 147 13.43 1.57 -13.35
CA ALA A 147 14.47 1.01 -14.20
C ALA A 147 15.37 0.01 -13.47
N THR A 148 15.45 0.06 -12.14
CA THR A 148 16.22 -0.90 -11.34
C THR A 148 15.46 -2.18 -11.04
N SER A 149 14.13 -2.16 -11.09
CA SER A 149 13.23 -3.22 -10.61
C SER A 149 13.45 -3.61 -9.14
N MET A 150 14.06 -2.73 -8.32
CA MET A 150 14.48 -3.03 -6.95
C MET A 150 13.82 -2.15 -5.89
N ARG A 151 13.28 -0.96 -6.26
CA ARG A 151 12.83 0.04 -5.28
C ARG A 151 11.76 -0.51 -4.33
N GLU A 152 10.73 -1.15 -4.86
CA GLU A 152 9.65 -1.71 -4.05
C GLU A 152 10.15 -2.87 -3.19
N PHE A 153 10.95 -3.76 -3.74
CA PHE A 153 11.56 -4.88 -3.03
C PHE A 153 12.41 -4.40 -1.83
N LEU A 154 13.36 -3.49 -2.06
CA LEU A 154 14.24 -2.93 -1.03
C LEU A 154 13.47 -2.17 0.06
N THR A 155 12.35 -1.52 -0.31
CA THR A 155 11.54 -0.78 0.65
C THR A 155 10.78 -1.72 1.58
N TYR A 156 10.23 -2.83 1.06
CA TYR A 156 9.61 -3.83 1.91
C TYR A 156 10.62 -4.53 2.83
N GLU A 157 11.85 -4.84 2.36
CA GLU A 157 12.91 -5.36 3.24
C GLU A 157 13.26 -4.37 4.36
N LEU A 158 13.37 -3.07 4.05
CA LEU A 158 13.59 -2.05 5.07
C LEU A 158 12.44 -2.01 6.07
N ALA A 159 11.19 -2.04 5.60
CA ALA A 159 10.01 -2.04 6.46
C ALA A 159 9.96 -3.27 7.39
N GLU A 160 10.25 -4.46 6.87
CA GLU A 160 10.38 -5.69 7.67
C GLU A 160 11.47 -5.57 8.74
N SER A 161 12.64 -5.01 8.39
CA SER A 161 13.73 -4.81 9.33
C SER A 161 13.36 -3.91 10.51
N MET A 162 12.35 -3.05 10.33
CA MET A 162 11.79 -2.16 11.36
C MET A 162 10.57 -2.77 12.08
N GLY A 163 10.15 -3.98 11.71
CA GLY A 163 8.99 -4.65 12.27
C GLY A 163 7.66 -4.00 11.88
N LEU A 164 7.59 -3.38 10.69
CA LEU A 164 6.32 -3.00 10.09
C LEU A 164 5.66 -4.23 9.46
N PRO A 165 4.36 -4.46 9.65
CA PRO A 165 3.63 -5.44 8.87
C PRO A 165 3.72 -5.10 7.38
N THR A 166 4.30 -6.00 6.59
CA THR A 166 4.44 -5.85 5.14
C THR A 166 3.72 -6.96 4.40
N PRO A 167 3.23 -6.74 3.16
CA PRO A 167 2.88 -7.84 2.29
C PRO A 167 4.11 -8.68 1.96
N GLU A 168 3.94 -9.97 1.76
CA GLU A 168 4.99 -10.83 1.22
C GLU A 168 5.29 -10.48 -0.24
N TYR A 169 6.55 -10.67 -0.68
CA TYR A 169 7.00 -10.28 -2.02
C TYR A 169 8.17 -11.13 -2.50
N SER A 170 8.24 -11.34 -3.82
CA SER A 170 9.37 -12.00 -4.49
C SER A 170 9.41 -11.71 -5.98
N TYR A 171 10.55 -11.96 -6.62
CA TYR A 171 10.66 -11.86 -8.06
C TYR A 171 10.17 -13.11 -8.77
N VAL A 172 9.47 -12.92 -9.88
CA VAL A 172 8.90 -14.00 -10.68
C VAL A 172 9.09 -13.79 -12.18
N ASN A 173 9.27 -14.89 -12.92
CA ASN A 173 9.03 -14.90 -14.36
C ASN A 173 7.59 -15.29 -14.62
N VAL A 174 6.85 -14.47 -15.33
CA VAL A 174 5.47 -14.75 -15.73
C VAL A 174 5.46 -15.37 -17.12
N TYR A 175 4.81 -16.51 -17.25
CA TYR A 175 4.53 -17.18 -18.52
C TYR A 175 3.02 -17.17 -18.76
N VAL A 176 2.60 -16.92 -19.98
CA VAL A 176 1.21 -17.03 -20.40
C VAL A 176 1.13 -18.00 -21.57
N ASN A 177 0.29 -19.02 -21.45
CA ASN A 177 0.09 -20.08 -22.45
C ASN A 177 1.40 -20.70 -22.97
N GLY A 178 2.41 -20.81 -22.07
CA GLY A 178 3.72 -21.42 -22.34
C GLY A 178 4.78 -20.47 -22.88
N GLU A 179 4.47 -19.20 -23.14
CA GLU A 179 5.42 -18.17 -23.58
C GLU A 179 5.84 -17.28 -22.40
N LEU A 180 7.13 -16.95 -22.31
CA LEU A 180 7.62 -15.96 -21.34
C LEU A 180 6.98 -14.62 -21.62
N TRP A 181 6.17 -14.12 -20.67
CA TRP A 181 5.50 -12.84 -20.77
C TRP A 181 6.36 -11.68 -20.27
N GLY A 182 7.08 -11.90 -19.16
CA GLY A 182 8.02 -10.92 -18.63
C GLY A 182 8.51 -11.24 -17.21
N PHE A 183 9.39 -10.38 -16.71
CA PHE A 183 9.93 -10.40 -15.36
C PHE A 183 9.16 -9.43 -14.47
N TYR A 184 8.61 -9.90 -13.34
CA TYR A 184 7.67 -9.17 -12.48
C TYR A 184 8.08 -9.25 -11.01
N LEU A 185 7.54 -8.34 -10.20
CA LEU A 185 7.54 -8.44 -8.75
C LEU A 185 6.17 -8.95 -8.29
N ALA A 186 6.12 -10.13 -7.68
CA ALA A 186 4.92 -10.66 -7.05
C ALA A 186 4.79 -10.08 -5.65
N ILE A 187 3.61 -9.56 -5.32
CA ILE A 187 3.30 -8.95 -4.01
C ILE A 187 1.97 -9.50 -3.53
N GLU A 188 1.93 -9.96 -2.30
CA GLU A 188 0.70 -10.35 -1.64
C GLU A 188 -0.30 -9.19 -1.61
N GLN A 189 -1.58 -9.46 -1.85
CA GLN A 189 -2.62 -8.45 -1.67
C GLN A 189 -2.93 -8.28 -0.19
N ILE A 190 -2.89 -7.02 0.31
CA ILE A 190 -3.44 -6.71 1.63
C ILE A 190 -4.94 -7.02 1.61
N GLY A 191 -5.35 -7.98 2.41
CA GLY A 191 -6.68 -8.56 2.54
C GLY A 191 -6.67 -9.65 3.62
N ASP A 192 -7.68 -10.50 3.67
CA ASP A 192 -7.90 -11.44 4.78
C ASP A 192 -6.67 -12.28 5.14
N SER A 193 -6.01 -12.90 4.16
CA SER A 193 -4.83 -13.73 4.40
C SER A 193 -3.65 -12.96 5.00
N TYR A 194 -3.45 -11.73 4.53
CA TYR A 194 -2.45 -10.83 5.09
C TYR A 194 -2.79 -10.41 6.52
N LEU A 195 -4.06 -10.03 6.75
CA LEU A 195 -4.54 -9.56 8.05
C LEU A 195 -4.49 -10.68 9.10
N GLU A 196 -4.95 -11.89 8.75
CA GLU A 196 -4.85 -13.06 9.64
C GLU A 196 -3.41 -13.40 10.02
N ARG A 197 -2.46 -13.23 9.11
CA ARG A 197 -1.04 -13.49 9.37
C ARG A 197 -0.39 -12.42 10.25
N ASN A 198 -0.72 -11.16 10.06
CA ASN A 198 -0.07 -10.05 10.75
C ASN A 198 -0.80 -9.59 12.03
N PHE A 199 -2.11 -9.86 12.14
CA PHE A 199 -2.96 -9.39 13.23
C PHE A 199 -3.77 -10.51 13.91
N ASP A 200 -3.54 -11.78 13.54
CA ASP A 200 -4.29 -12.94 14.01
C ASP A 200 -5.81 -12.89 13.73
N ASN A 201 -6.28 -11.93 12.95
CA ASN A 201 -7.68 -11.77 12.57
C ASN A 201 -7.84 -10.94 11.28
N SER A 202 -9.04 -11.05 10.63
CA SER A 202 -9.43 -10.28 9.44
C SER A 202 -10.82 -9.65 9.55
N TYR A 203 -11.38 -9.57 10.78
CA TYR A 203 -12.75 -9.08 10.98
C TYR A 203 -12.85 -7.55 11.10
N GLY A 204 -11.75 -6.86 11.32
CA GLY A 204 -11.69 -5.41 11.42
C GLY A 204 -11.93 -4.71 10.09
N ALA A 205 -12.18 -3.40 10.14
CA ALA A 205 -12.37 -2.60 8.94
C ALA A 205 -11.05 -2.33 8.24
N LEU A 206 -11.02 -2.56 6.94
CA LEU A 206 -9.87 -2.28 6.07
C LEU A 206 -10.25 -1.20 5.07
N TYR A 207 -9.52 -0.09 5.08
CA TYR A 207 -9.66 1.00 4.13
C TYR A 207 -8.37 1.19 3.33
N LYS A 208 -8.50 1.45 2.04
CA LYS A 208 -7.37 1.84 1.18
C LYS A 208 -7.49 3.30 0.81
N ALA A 209 -6.41 4.05 1.02
CA ALA A 209 -6.33 5.40 0.49
C ALA A 209 -6.06 5.37 -1.02
N GLU A 210 -7.02 5.83 -1.80
CA GLU A 210 -6.98 5.84 -3.26
C GLU A 210 -7.09 7.28 -3.79
N PHE A 211 -6.35 7.58 -4.85
CA PHE A 211 -6.46 8.86 -5.53
C PHE A 211 -7.86 9.02 -6.13
N GLY A 212 -8.60 10.02 -5.66
CA GLY A 212 -9.94 10.32 -6.13
C GLY A 212 -9.95 10.76 -7.60
N GLY A 213 -10.58 9.97 -8.48
CA GLY A 213 -10.77 10.34 -9.87
C GLY A 213 -11.58 11.65 -9.96
N GLY A 214 -11.04 12.66 -10.67
CA GLY A 214 -11.75 13.90 -10.94
C GLY A 214 -11.37 15.12 -10.08
N GLY A 215 -10.27 15.04 -9.31
CA GLY A 215 -9.73 16.21 -8.57
C GLY A 215 -10.46 16.52 -7.27
N ALA A 216 -11.32 15.64 -6.80
CA ALA A 216 -11.82 15.70 -5.43
C ALA A 216 -10.81 14.99 -4.53
N SER A 217 -9.84 15.75 -4.01
CA SER A 217 -9.04 15.32 -2.87
C SER A 217 -9.97 15.32 -1.64
N GLY A 218 -10.26 14.14 -1.11
CA GLY A 218 -11.12 14.07 0.07
C GLY A 218 -10.76 12.86 0.92
N GLY A 219 -10.17 13.08 2.10
CA GLY A 219 -10.00 12.09 3.14
C GLY A 219 -8.70 11.29 3.12
N GLY A 220 -7.98 11.16 2.00
CA GLY A 220 -6.68 10.50 1.97
C GLY A 220 -5.57 11.27 2.70
N ASP A 221 -5.79 12.54 3.01
CA ASP A 221 -4.96 13.39 3.85
C ASP A 221 -5.21 13.19 5.36
N LEU A 222 -6.31 12.49 5.73
CA LEU A 222 -6.81 12.27 7.09
C LEU A 222 -7.18 13.58 7.82
N VAL A 223 -7.43 14.66 7.08
CA VAL A 223 -7.89 15.94 7.65
C VAL A 223 -9.37 15.82 8.00
N TRP A 224 -9.72 16.21 9.22
CA TRP A 224 -11.11 16.22 9.70
C TRP A 224 -12.03 17.07 8.82
N GLN A 225 -13.09 16.48 8.31
CA GLN A 225 -14.11 17.15 7.51
C GLN A 225 -15.42 17.29 8.32
N ASP A 226 -16.06 16.19 8.62
CA ASP A 226 -17.25 16.07 9.44
C ASP A 226 -17.44 14.60 9.91
N ASP A 227 -18.57 14.31 10.56
CA ASP A 227 -18.92 13.01 11.14
C ASP A 227 -19.55 12.03 10.13
N LYS A 228 -19.28 12.19 8.82
CA LYS A 228 -19.85 11.33 7.76
C LYS A 228 -18.78 10.70 6.91
N ILE A 229 -18.88 9.40 6.72
CA ILE A 229 -17.95 8.66 5.86
C ILE A 229 -17.93 9.17 4.41
N ASP A 230 -19.07 9.62 3.89
CA ASP A 230 -19.18 10.20 2.54
C ASP A 230 -18.29 11.42 2.30
N SER A 231 -17.81 12.07 3.37
CA SER A 231 -16.88 13.20 3.30
C SER A 231 -15.42 12.76 3.07
N TYR A 232 -15.15 11.45 3.13
CA TYR A 232 -13.82 10.85 2.97
C TYR A 232 -13.74 9.88 1.78
N PRO A 233 -14.10 10.30 0.55
CA PRO A 233 -14.26 9.40 -0.60
C PRO A 233 -12.96 8.73 -1.06
N SER A 234 -11.80 9.22 -0.62
CA SER A 234 -10.51 8.59 -0.90
C SER A 234 -10.19 7.40 0.02
N LEU A 235 -10.92 7.23 1.15
CA LEU A 235 -10.79 6.07 2.03
C LEU A 235 -11.78 4.98 1.57
N VAL A 236 -11.33 4.13 0.66
CA VAL A 236 -12.18 3.12 0.02
C VAL A 236 -12.18 1.83 0.84
N GLN A 237 -13.33 1.43 1.37
CA GLN A 237 -13.51 0.18 2.12
C GLN A 237 -13.11 -1.04 1.28
N LYS A 238 -12.35 -1.96 1.87
CA LYS A 238 -11.86 -3.20 1.26
C LYS A 238 -12.25 -4.47 2.02
N SER A 239 -12.83 -4.35 3.21
CA SER A 239 -13.34 -5.42 4.06
C SER A 239 -14.87 -5.49 4.02
N ASP A 240 -15.44 -6.60 4.48
CA ASP A 240 -16.90 -6.73 4.65
C ASP A 240 -17.42 -5.82 5.77
N SER A 241 -16.64 -5.62 6.83
CA SER A 241 -16.94 -4.69 7.93
C SER A 241 -16.48 -3.28 7.58
N SER A 242 -17.32 -2.27 7.83
CA SER A 242 -16.97 -0.86 7.61
C SER A 242 -16.48 -0.17 8.89
N ASN A 243 -17.03 -0.50 10.06
CA ASN A 243 -16.76 0.16 11.34
C ASN A 243 -16.62 1.70 11.20
N GLU A 244 -17.55 2.31 10.45
CA GLU A 244 -17.48 3.73 10.06
C GLU A 244 -17.38 4.66 11.27
N ASP A 245 -18.12 4.38 12.34
CA ASP A 245 -18.10 5.17 13.57
C ASP A 245 -16.71 5.18 14.21
N ILE A 246 -15.97 4.05 14.18
CA ILE A 246 -14.62 3.94 14.73
C ILE A 246 -13.62 4.70 13.84
N LEU A 247 -13.77 4.66 12.51
CA LEU A 247 -12.96 5.46 11.60
C LEU A 247 -13.17 6.96 11.82
N ILE A 248 -14.42 7.40 11.98
CA ILE A 248 -14.75 8.80 12.26
C ILE A 248 -14.17 9.23 13.63
N ASP A 249 -14.29 8.39 14.67
CA ASP A 249 -13.69 8.66 15.97
C ASP A 249 -12.16 8.79 15.89
N MET A 250 -11.49 7.95 15.08
CA MET A 250 -10.04 8.06 14.83
C MET A 250 -9.69 9.38 14.15
N LEU A 251 -10.43 9.77 13.13
CA LEU A 251 -10.19 11.03 12.41
C LEU A 251 -10.43 12.24 13.32
N ASP A 252 -11.47 12.22 14.16
CA ASP A 252 -11.74 13.29 15.13
C ASP A 252 -10.63 13.37 16.19
N GLU A 253 -10.27 12.25 16.84
CA GLU A 253 -9.20 12.24 17.84
C GLU A 253 -7.86 12.68 17.25
N LEU A 254 -7.49 12.21 16.05
CA LEU A 254 -6.26 12.59 15.37
C LEU A 254 -6.17 14.11 15.11
N ASN A 255 -7.28 14.75 14.74
CA ASN A 255 -7.30 16.18 14.38
C ASN A 255 -7.57 17.10 15.57
N ASN A 256 -8.50 16.72 16.45
CA ASN A 256 -9.06 17.57 17.49
C ASN A 256 -8.76 17.10 18.92
N GLY A 257 -8.30 15.86 19.06
CA GLY A 257 -7.93 15.24 20.33
C GLY A 257 -6.46 15.38 20.70
N THR A 258 -6.04 14.62 21.69
CA THR A 258 -4.65 14.58 22.22
C THR A 258 -4.22 13.20 22.73
N ASP A 259 -5.09 12.20 22.68
CA ASP A 259 -4.85 10.84 23.19
C ASP A 259 -4.87 9.84 22.02
N TYR A 260 -3.89 10.02 21.12
CA TYR A 260 -3.83 9.33 19.83
C TYR A 260 -3.74 7.80 19.96
N GLU A 261 -3.12 7.29 21.03
CA GLU A 261 -2.97 5.86 21.28
C GLU A 261 -4.29 5.13 21.54
N LYS A 262 -5.39 5.87 21.78
CA LYS A 262 -6.73 5.28 21.90
C LYS A 262 -7.32 4.82 20.57
N VAL A 263 -6.83 5.35 19.46
CA VAL A 263 -7.42 5.17 18.15
C VAL A 263 -6.42 4.73 17.08
N LEU A 264 -5.12 4.84 17.38
CA LEU A 264 -4.03 4.62 16.42
C LEU A 264 -2.87 3.88 17.09
N ASP A 265 -2.31 2.88 16.43
CA ASP A 265 -0.99 2.37 16.76
C ASP A 265 0.06 3.42 16.35
N VAL A 266 0.42 4.26 17.33
CA VAL A 266 1.35 5.38 17.14
C VAL A 266 2.75 4.88 16.77
N ASP A 267 3.22 3.76 17.34
CA ASP A 267 4.52 3.19 16.99
C ASP A 267 4.60 2.81 15.52
N GLN A 268 3.59 2.10 15.03
CA GLN A 268 3.49 1.70 13.64
C GLN A 268 3.32 2.90 12.70
N ALA A 269 2.52 3.90 13.10
CA ALA A 269 2.34 5.13 12.33
C ALA A 269 3.66 5.91 12.18
N LEU A 270 4.46 6.04 13.26
CA LEU A 270 5.78 6.68 13.22
C LEU A 270 6.76 5.92 12.32
N LYS A 271 6.78 4.58 12.36
CA LYS A 271 7.57 3.76 11.44
C LYS A 271 7.16 3.95 9.98
N TYR A 272 5.85 4.01 9.70
CA TYR A 272 5.32 4.29 8.36
C TYR A 272 5.76 5.66 7.85
N ILE A 273 5.66 6.71 8.68
CA ILE A 273 6.12 8.05 8.31
C ILE A 273 7.64 8.05 8.05
N ALA A 274 8.42 7.43 8.95
CA ALA A 274 9.87 7.33 8.85
C ALA A 274 10.31 6.60 7.57
N LEU A 275 9.65 5.48 7.24
CA LEU A 275 9.92 4.72 6.01
C LEU A 275 9.77 5.60 4.76
N ASN A 276 8.66 6.31 4.64
CA ASN A 276 8.38 7.17 3.49
C ASN A 276 9.29 8.42 3.47
N ALA A 277 9.58 9.00 4.62
CA ALA A 277 10.46 10.17 4.73
C ALA A 277 11.91 9.83 4.35
N VAL A 278 12.46 8.72 4.87
CA VAL A 278 13.85 8.30 4.61
C VAL A 278 14.04 7.86 3.17
N THR A 279 13.11 7.06 2.62
CA THR A 279 13.16 6.62 1.22
C THR A 279 12.69 7.67 0.22
N VAL A 280 12.23 8.83 0.71
CA VAL A 280 11.71 9.94 -0.12
C VAL A 280 10.62 9.44 -1.08
N ASN A 281 9.66 8.67 -0.56
CA ASN A 281 8.52 8.18 -1.34
C ASN A 281 7.41 9.23 -1.39
N MET A 282 7.39 10.04 -2.45
CA MET A 282 6.38 11.08 -2.64
C MET A 282 5.11 10.57 -3.36
N ASP A 283 5.02 9.30 -3.66
CA ASP A 283 3.78 8.65 -4.11
C ASP A 283 3.04 7.95 -2.96
N SER A 284 3.09 8.54 -1.78
CA SER A 284 2.51 8.06 -0.53
C SER A 284 1.63 9.13 0.13
N TYR A 285 1.30 8.92 1.40
CA TYR A 285 0.66 9.92 2.27
C TYR A 285 1.41 11.27 2.30
N LEU A 286 2.76 11.26 2.16
CA LEU A 286 3.60 12.45 2.16
C LEU A 286 3.42 13.32 0.93
N GLY A 287 3.08 12.72 -0.19
CA GLY A 287 2.94 13.42 -1.47
C GLY A 287 1.62 14.15 -1.65
N SER A 288 1.46 14.77 -2.81
CA SER A 288 0.25 15.53 -3.15
C SER A 288 -0.98 14.65 -3.41
N ASN A 289 -0.78 13.36 -3.69
CA ASN A 289 -1.85 12.43 -3.99
C ASN A 289 -2.45 11.75 -2.75
N GLN A 290 -1.79 11.80 -1.59
CA GLN A 290 -2.21 11.23 -0.30
C GLN A 290 -2.79 9.81 -0.44
N GLN A 291 -2.07 8.92 -1.10
CA GLN A 291 -2.51 7.57 -1.47
C GLN A 291 -1.48 6.51 -1.06
N ASN A 292 -1.69 5.26 -1.52
CA ASN A 292 -0.73 4.16 -1.38
C ASN A 292 -0.44 3.79 0.07
N TYR A 293 -1.50 3.70 0.87
CA TYR A 293 -1.49 3.10 2.19
C TYR A 293 -2.86 2.49 2.50
N TYR A 294 -2.90 1.62 3.50
CA TYR A 294 -4.15 1.11 4.06
C TYR A 294 -4.26 1.51 5.52
N LEU A 295 -5.50 1.58 6.01
CA LEU A 295 -5.85 1.67 7.41
C LEU A 295 -6.57 0.37 7.78
N TYR A 296 -6.06 -0.34 8.78
CA TYR A 296 -6.71 -1.53 9.32
C TYR A 296 -7.08 -1.29 10.78
N GLU A 297 -8.35 -1.48 11.10
CA GLU A 297 -8.86 -1.40 12.46
C GLU A 297 -8.75 -2.77 13.13
N ASP A 298 -8.02 -2.84 14.25
CA ASP A 298 -7.84 -4.01 15.08
C ASP A 298 -8.28 -3.66 16.51
N ASP A 299 -9.45 -4.19 16.93
CA ASP A 299 -10.05 -3.94 18.25
C ASP A 299 -10.17 -2.43 18.62
N GLY A 300 -10.52 -1.58 17.66
CA GLY A 300 -10.71 -0.13 17.84
C GLY A 300 -9.46 0.71 17.60
N ILE A 301 -8.32 0.09 17.29
CA ILE A 301 -7.03 0.77 17.03
C ILE A 301 -6.70 0.65 15.54
N PHE A 302 -6.47 1.79 14.89
CA PHE A 302 -6.05 1.79 13.49
C PHE A 302 -4.56 1.59 13.34
N ASN A 303 -4.21 0.76 12.37
CA ASN A 303 -2.85 0.48 11.90
C ASN A 303 -2.66 1.06 10.51
N VAL A 304 -1.53 1.74 10.24
CA VAL A 304 -1.19 2.29 8.94
C VAL A 304 -0.28 1.32 8.19
N LEU A 305 -0.79 0.73 7.10
CA LEU A 305 -0.10 -0.33 6.39
C LEU A 305 0.56 0.20 5.11
N PRO A 306 1.84 -0.15 4.86
CA PRO A 306 2.60 0.28 3.70
C PRO A 306 2.14 -0.39 2.41
N TRP A 307 2.07 0.39 1.29
CA TRP A 307 1.69 -0.12 -0.02
C TRP A 307 2.30 0.67 -1.18
N ASP A 308 2.72 -0.03 -2.26
CA ASP A 308 3.13 0.52 -3.57
C ASP A 308 4.39 1.42 -3.51
N TYR A 309 5.56 0.80 -3.44
CA TYR A 309 6.84 1.48 -3.22
C TYR A 309 7.74 1.58 -4.46
N ASN A 310 7.24 1.36 -5.67
CA ASN A 310 8.03 1.49 -6.90
C ASN A 310 8.60 2.90 -7.14
N MET A 311 8.08 3.91 -6.42
CA MET A 311 8.52 5.31 -6.48
C MET A 311 9.44 5.73 -5.33
N SER A 312 9.84 4.81 -4.46
CA SER A 312 10.80 5.05 -3.37
C SER A 312 12.19 5.42 -3.89
N PHE A 313 13.08 5.81 -2.98
CA PHE A 313 14.46 6.20 -3.29
C PHE A 313 14.54 7.24 -4.41
N GLY A 314 13.64 8.25 -4.32
CA GLY A 314 13.60 9.35 -5.27
C GLY A 314 13.06 8.99 -6.66
N GLY A 315 12.29 7.92 -6.81
CA GLY A 315 11.73 7.45 -8.09
C GLY A 315 10.89 8.48 -8.84
N MET A 316 10.29 9.45 -8.16
CA MET A 316 9.59 10.59 -8.75
C MET A 316 10.49 11.80 -9.05
N GLY A 317 11.82 11.66 -8.98
CA GLY A 317 12.75 12.77 -9.14
C GLY A 317 12.80 13.71 -7.94
N SER A 318 12.42 13.23 -6.77
CA SER A 318 12.44 13.98 -5.52
C SER A 318 13.87 14.22 -5.03
N SER A 319 14.06 15.31 -4.26
CA SER A 319 15.37 15.69 -3.71
C SER A 319 15.78 14.77 -2.57
N SER A 320 17.04 14.38 -2.52
CA SER A 320 17.63 13.70 -1.35
C SER A 320 17.72 14.57 -0.10
N GLN A 321 17.39 15.88 -0.20
CA GLN A 321 17.49 16.87 0.88
C GLN A 321 16.15 17.14 1.58
N VAL A 322 15.17 16.26 1.45
CA VAL A 322 13.89 16.36 2.15
C VAL A 322 14.12 16.37 3.66
N MET A 323 13.50 17.33 4.37
CA MET A 323 13.59 17.44 5.83
C MET A 323 12.79 16.33 6.50
N ILE A 324 13.36 15.67 7.50
CA ILE A 324 12.69 14.53 8.16
C ILE A 324 11.49 14.97 9.02
N ASP A 325 11.48 16.18 9.56
CA ASP A 325 10.37 16.71 10.36
C ASP A 325 9.29 17.41 9.51
N GLU A 326 9.58 17.71 8.25
CA GLU A 326 8.66 18.31 7.27
C GLU A 326 8.72 17.57 5.92
N PRO A 327 8.49 16.24 5.89
CA PRO A 327 8.75 15.44 4.68
C PRO A 327 7.63 15.53 3.63
N THR A 328 6.72 16.49 3.74
CA THR A 328 5.50 16.56 2.94
C THR A 328 5.66 17.38 1.66
N GLN A 329 4.89 17.03 0.64
CA GLN A 329 4.56 17.93 -0.46
C GLN A 329 3.35 18.79 -0.06
N GLY A 330 3.59 20.10 0.13
CA GLY A 330 2.60 21.02 0.72
C GLY A 330 2.72 21.13 2.24
N ALA A 331 1.88 21.98 2.82
CA ALA A 331 1.96 22.31 4.24
C ALA A 331 1.82 21.10 5.15
N VAL A 332 2.70 20.99 6.15
CA VAL A 332 2.68 19.90 7.14
C VAL A 332 1.35 19.85 7.88
N ALA A 333 0.75 21.01 8.17
CA ALA A 333 -0.56 21.12 8.81
C ALA A 333 -1.72 20.47 8.02
N GLU A 334 -1.53 20.19 6.73
CA GLU A 334 -2.47 19.45 5.89
C GLU A 334 -2.23 17.93 5.95
N ARG A 335 -1.39 17.46 6.87
CA ARG A 335 -1.04 16.04 7.09
C ARG A 335 -1.10 15.74 8.59
N PRO A 336 -2.30 15.61 9.17
CA PRO A 336 -2.46 15.46 10.62
C PRO A 336 -1.69 14.28 11.21
N LEU A 337 -1.51 13.18 10.47
CA LEU A 337 -0.70 12.05 10.93
C LEU A 337 0.77 12.46 11.20
N ILE A 338 1.29 13.44 10.48
CA ILE A 338 2.65 13.99 10.69
C ILE A 338 2.61 15.16 11.65
N ASP A 339 1.77 16.16 11.36
CA ASP A 339 1.67 17.40 12.13
C ASP A 339 1.39 17.14 13.62
N LYS A 340 0.37 16.31 13.89
CA LYS A 340 -0.06 16.05 15.27
C LYS A 340 0.89 15.13 16.03
N LEU A 341 1.38 14.07 15.40
CA LEU A 341 2.27 13.14 16.10
C LEU A 341 3.64 13.76 16.37
N LEU A 342 4.23 14.48 15.40
CA LEU A 342 5.55 15.09 15.60
C LEU A 342 5.53 16.37 16.46
N GLN A 343 4.36 16.90 16.84
CA GLN A 343 4.23 17.95 17.86
C GLN A 343 4.35 17.38 19.28
N VAL A 344 4.18 16.08 19.49
CA VAL A 344 4.41 15.41 20.77
C VAL A 344 5.89 15.05 20.86
N GLU A 345 6.61 15.65 21.82
CA GLU A 345 8.07 15.52 21.92
C GLU A 345 8.51 14.04 22.06
N GLU A 346 7.80 13.24 22.88
CA GLU A 346 8.09 11.82 23.04
C GLU A 346 7.97 11.03 21.72
N TYR A 347 6.95 11.33 20.91
CA TYR A 347 6.76 10.69 19.61
C TYR A 347 7.82 11.16 18.60
N LYS A 348 8.19 12.43 18.64
CA LYS A 348 9.25 12.98 17.79
C LYS A 348 10.60 12.36 18.10
N GLU A 349 10.95 12.24 19.38
CA GLU A 349 12.18 11.55 19.82
C GLU A 349 12.18 10.08 19.35
N LYS A 350 11.07 9.37 19.49
CA LYS A 350 10.90 8.00 19.01
C LYS A 350 11.02 7.90 17.49
N TYR A 351 10.41 8.84 16.75
CA TYR A 351 10.51 8.92 15.30
C TYR A 351 11.97 9.11 14.84
N HIS A 352 12.71 10.00 15.47
CA HIS A 352 14.14 10.21 15.18
C HIS A 352 14.98 8.96 15.49
N GLU A 353 14.68 8.23 16.58
CA GLU A 353 15.36 6.99 16.90
C GLU A 353 15.05 5.89 15.86
N ILE A 354 13.81 5.80 15.38
CA ILE A 354 13.42 4.90 14.28
C ILE A 354 14.23 5.22 13.02
N ILE A 355 14.30 6.49 12.62
CA ILE A 355 15.09 6.92 11.45
C ILE A 355 16.57 6.58 11.63
N LYS A 356 17.12 6.82 12.83
CA LYS A 356 18.49 6.48 13.15
C LYS A 356 18.75 4.98 12.99
N GLN A 357 17.86 4.11 13.48
CA GLN A 357 17.98 2.67 13.30
C GLN A 357 17.97 2.26 11.81
N MET A 358 17.16 2.93 10.98
CA MET A 358 17.16 2.69 9.53
C MET A 358 18.51 3.03 8.89
N VAL A 359 19.07 4.22 9.18
CA VAL A 359 20.29 4.71 8.52
C VAL A 359 21.56 4.06 9.06
N GLU A 360 21.59 3.67 10.34
CA GLU A 360 22.71 2.93 10.94
C GLU A 360 22.64 1.41 10.72
N GLY A 361 21.46 0.90 10.32
CA GLY A 361 21.17 -0.51 10.10
C GLY A 361 21.13 -0.89 8.62
N TYR A 362 19.93 -1.17 8.11
CA TYR A 362 19.71 -1.65 6.75
C TYR A 362 20.24 -0.70 5.67
N LEU A 363 20.09 0.61 5.86
CA LEU A 363 20.53 1.63 4.91
C LEU A 363 22.00 2.06 5.09
N ALA A 364 22.75 1.53 6.07
CA ALA A 364 24.19 1.84 6.17
C ALA A 364 24.89 1.53 4.83
N ASP A 365 25.74 2.45 4.36
CA ASP A 365 26.29 2.46 2.99
C ASP A 365 26.80 1.09 2.53
N ASP A 366 27.64 0.44 3.32
CA ASP A 366 28.20 -0.87 2.97
C ASP A 366 27.13 -1.97 2.95
N THR A 367 26.14 -1.91 3.83
CA THR A 367 25.03 -2.89 3.94
C THR A 367 24.10 -2.75 2.75
N PHE A 368 23.64 -1.53 2.48
CA PHE A 368 22.72 -1.27 1.38
C PHE A 368 23.34 -1.55 0.02
N ALA A 369 24.58 -1.10 -0.21
CA ALA A 369 25.28 -1.35 -1.47
C ALA A 369 25.53 -2.85 -1.71
N ALA A 370 25.89 -3.61 -0.67
CA ALA A 370 26.05 -5.06 -0.77
C ALA A 370 24.71 -5.74 -1.10
N ARG A 371 23.61 -5.32 -0.45
CA ARG A 371 22.30 -5.89 -0.72
C ARG A 371 21.81 -5.58 -2.15
N VAL A 372 22.01 -4.37 -2.64
CA VAL A 372 21.72 -4.01 -4.04
C VAL A 372 22.50 -4.89 -5.01
N GLN A 373 23.78 -5.16 -4.73
CA GLN A 373 24.60 -6.06 -5.54
C GLN A 373 24.06 -7.50 -5.53
N GLU A 374 23.69 -8.04 -4.36
CA GLU A 374 23.10 -9.38 -4.25
C GLU A 374 21.83 -9.51 -5.08
N ILE A 375 20.95 -8.50 -5.01
CA ILE A 375 19.70 -8.48 -5.81
C ILE A 375 20.06 -8.35 -7.29
N GLN A 376 21.04 -7.51 -7.67
CA GLN A 376 21.49 -7.40 -9.04
C GLN A 376 21.99 -8.75 -9.58
N GLU A 377 22.80 -9.47 -8.83
CA GLU A 377 23.27 -10.82 -9.21
C GLU A 377 22.10 -11.80 -9.39
N LEU A 378 21.08 -11.69 -8.56
CA LEU A 378 19.87 -12.52 -8.62
C LEU A 378 19.05 -12.26 -9.87
N ILE A 379 18.80 -10.97 -10.23
CA ILE A 379 17.76 -10.63 -11.22
C ILE A 379 18.30 -10.27 -12.61
N SER A 380 19.60 -9.91 -12.77
CA SER A 380 20.14 -9.39 -14.03
C SER A 380 19.82 -10.25 -15.25
N SER A 381 20.01 -11.57 -15.15
CA SER A 381 19.73 -12.47 -16.28
C SER A 381 18.25 -12.55 -16.64
N HIS A 382 17.35 -12.32 -15.69
CA HIS A 382 15.91 -12.30 -15.91
C HIS A 382 15.45 -10.98 -16.53
N VAL A 383 16.03 -9.86 -16.10
CA VAL A 383 15.81 -8.54 -16.70
C VAL A 383 16.31 -8.49 -18.15
N GLU A 384 17.50 -9.06 -18.44
CA GLU A 384 18.05 -9.13 -19.78
C GLU A 384 17.21 -9.97 -20.75
N GLN A 385 16.58 -11.05 -20.22
CA GLN A 385 15.75 -11.97 -21.01
C GLN A 385 14.28 -11.56 -21.09
N ASP A 386 13.88 -10.48 -20.44
CA ASP A 386 12.50 -10.01 -20.46
C ASP A 386 12.11 -9.60 -21.91
N PRO A 387 11.09 -10.25 -22.50
CA PRO A 387 10.73 -9.99 -23.89
C PRO A 387 9.96 -8.69 -24.09
N ARG A 388 9.47 -8.06 -23.01
CA ARG A 388 8.63 -6.85 -23.04
C ARG A 388 9.09 -5.80 -22.00
N PRO A 389 10.40 -5.42 -21.99
CA PRO A 389 10.92 -4.53 -20.96
C PRO A 389 10.44 -3.09 -21.20
N PHE A 390 10.24 -2.30 -20.12
CA PHE A 390 10.05 -0.84 -20.24
C PHE A 390 11.37 -0.11 -20.49
N TYR A 391 12.48 -0.69 -20.07
CA TYR A 391 13.83 -0.12 -20.16
C TYR A 391 14.78 -1.13 -20.79
N THR A 392 15.73 -0.65 -21.57
CA THR A 392 16.79 -1.54 -22.08
C THR A 392 17.67 -2.03 -20.93
N TYR A 393 18.39 -3.13 -21.16
CA TYR A 393 19.30 -3.69 -20.16
C TYR A 393 20.40 -2.70 -19.75
N GLU A 394 20.91 -1.89 -20.71
CA GLU A 394 21.89 -0.84 -20.43
C GLU A 394 21.32 0.27 -19.52
N VAL A 395 20.03 0.60 -19.65
CA VAL A 395 19.35 1.55 -18.75
C VAL A 395 19.22 0.95 -17.36
N TYR A 396 18.86 -0.32 -17.24
CA TYR A 396 18.84 -1.06 -15.99
C TYR A 396 20.22 -1.03 -15.30
N GLU A 397 21.31 -1.43 -16.01
CA GLU A 397 22.64 -1.44 -15.45
C GLU A 397 23.08 -0.03 -14.98
N SER A 398 22.74 1.01 -15.74
CA SER A 398 23.10 2.39 -15.38
C SER A 398 22.26 2.97 -14.23
N ALA A 399 21.05 2.45 -14.00
CA ALA A 399 20.17 2.91 -12.94
C ALA A 399 20.60 2.42 -11.54
N ILE A 400 21.26 1.27 -11.46
CA ILE A 400 21.67 0.67 -10.18
C ILE A 400 22.67 1.56 -9.41
N PRO A 401 23.80 2.01 -9.98
CA PRO A 401 24.70 2.91 -9.26
C PRO A 401 24.04 4.26 -8.93
N GLN A 402 23.03 4.69 -9.68
CA GLN A 402 22.28 5.91 -9.36
C GLN A 402 21.40 5.71 -8.11
N LEU A 403 20.79 4.54 -7.97
CA LEU A 403 20.03 4.16 -6.76
C LEU A 403 20.92 4.19 -5.53
N VAL A 404 22.09 3.54 -5.59
CA VAL A 404 23.07 3.52 -4.49
C VAL A 404 23.55 4.93 -4.15
N THR A 405 23.91 5.74 -5.15
CA THR A 405 24.37 7.12 -4.95
C THR A 405 23.29 8.01 -4.34
N PHE A 406 22.03 7.88 -4.80
CA PHE A 406 20.91 8.62 -4.22
C PHE A 406 20.75 8.26 -2.74
N THR A 407 20.77 6.97 -2.42
CA THR A 407 20.59 6.48 -1.05
C THR A 407 21.72 6.95 -0.14
N SER A 408 22.98 6.82 -0.55
CA SER A 408 24.15 7.33 0.22
C SER A 408 24.03 8.83 0.49
N THR A 409 23.72 9.63 -0.55
CA THR A 409 23.51 11.08 -0.38
C THR A 409 22.33 11.38 0.57
N ARG A 410 21.27 10.56 0.52
CA ARG A 410 20.12 10.69 1.43
C ARG A 410 20.51 10.39 2.87
N ILE A 411 21.26 9.33 3.10
CA ILE A 411 21.73 8.94 4.43
C ILE A 411 22.64 10.03 5.04
N GLU A 412 23.59 10.57 4.28
CA GLU A 412 24.42 11.69 4.73
C GLU A 412 23.57 12.89 5.16
N ASN A 413 22.57 13.24 4.36
CA ASN A 413 21.66 14.34 4.66
C ASN A 413 20.81 14.07 5.92
N VAL A 414 20.22 12.87 6.05
CA VAL A 414 19.42 12.48 7.21
C VAL A 414 20.27 12.44 8.48
N THR A 415 21.49 11.90 8.41
CA THR A 415 22.42 11.87 9.54
C THR A 415 22.76 13.30 9.99
N GLY A 416 23.00 14.22 9.06
CA GLY A 416 23.23 15.62 9.38
C GLY A 416 21.98 16.32 9.98
N GLN A 417 20.77 15.87 9.65
CA GLN A 417 19.55 16.38 10.30
C GLN A 417 19.40 15.83 11.72
N LEU A 418 19.72 14.55 11.95
CA LEU A 418 19.65 13.91 13.26
C LEU A 418 20.68 14.48 14.24
N ASP A 419 21.88 14.84 13.77
CA ASP A 419 22.95 15.41 14.61
C ASP A 419 22.86 16.95 14.74
N GLY A 420 21.91 17.59 14.04
CA GLY A 420 21.66 19.03 14.07
C GLY A 420 22.61 19.88 13.23
N SER A 421 23.49 19.28 12.42
CA SER A 421 24.36 20.00 11.46
C SER A 421 23.60 20.52 10.24
N ILE A 422 22.47 19.87 9.92
CA ILE A 422 21.49 20.27 8.90
C ILE A 422 20.13 20.47 9.59
N ALA A 423 19.35 21.45 9.15
CA ALA A 423 18.02 21.68 9.68
C ALA A 423 17.08 20.51 9.31
N SER A 424 16.38 19.94 10.31
CA SER A 424 15.39 18.88 10.13
C SER A 424 13.97 19.40 9.86
N SER A 425 13.72 20.70 10.13
CA SER A 425 12.46 21.41 9.94
C SER A 425 12.69 22.80 9.39
N GLY A 426 11.67 23.37 8.74
CA GLY A 426 11.65 24.69 8.13
C GLY A 426 10.55 25.58 8.70
N ASP A 427 9.64 26.04 7.83
CA ASP A 427 8.56 26.97 8.14
C ASP A 427 7.16 26.32 8.13
N GLY A 428 7.11 25.00 8.06
CA GLY A 428 5.85 24.23 8.00
C GLY A 428 5.25 24.11 6.61
N SER A 429 5.92 24.64 5.57
CA SER A 429 5.41 24.57 4.19
C SER A 429 5.63 23.21 3.53
N GLY A 430 6.41 22.34 4.18
CA GLY A 430 6.84 21.05 3.67
C GLY A 430 8.08 21.16 2.77
N SER A 431 8.88 20.11 2.73
CA SER A 431 10.16 20.07 2.00
C SER A 431 10.19 19.06 0.84
N GLY A 432 9.12 18.30 0.64
CA GLY A 432 9.04 17.25 -0.40
C GLY A 432 9.07 17.75 -1.84
N GLY A 433 9.02 19.06 -2.07
CA GLY A 433 9.19 19.76 -3.35
C GLY A 433 8.28 19.26 -4.49
N GLY A 434 7.36 20.09 -4.98
CA GLY A 434 6.70 19.84 -6.26
C GLY A 434 7.66 20.07 -7.43
N MET A 435 7.47 19.41 -8.56
CA MET A 435 8.16 19.70 -9.81
C MET A 435 8.01 21.19 -10.15
N GLY A 436 8.99 22.01 -9.82
CA GLY A 436 9.02 23.41 -10.25
C GLY A 436 9.32 24.50 -9.23
N GLY A 437 9.84 24.21 -8.04
CA GLY A 437 10.19 25.23 -7.04
C GLY A 437 11.66 25.20 -6.65
N GLY A 438 12.55 25.66 -7.52
CA GLY A 438 13.91 26.03 -7.14
C GLY A 438 13.85 27.19 -6.15
N GLY A 439 14.04 26.94 -4.87
CA GLY A 439 14.17 27.93 -3.82
C GLY A 439 15.34 28.86 -4.12
N MET A 440 15.05 30.09 -4.55
CA MET A 440 16.03 31.16 -4.52
C MET A 440 16.29 31.51 -3.06
N ASP A 441 17.49 31.14 -2.61
CA ASP A 441 18.11 31.67 -1.40
C ASP A 441 18.01 33.20 -1.38
N ARG A 442 17.13 33.72 -0.56
CA ARG A 442 17.08 35.15 -0.23
C ARG A 442 17.84 35.35 1.06
N GLY A 443 19.17 35.47 0.87
CA GLY A 443 20.03 36.07 1.89
C GLY A 443 19.47 37.42 2.33
N MET A 444 19.03 37.52 3.58
CA MET A 444 18.69 38.77 4.22
C MET A 444 19.92 39.70 4.28
N ASN A 445 19.88 40.80 3.56
CA ASN A 445 20.67 41.96 3.91
C ASN A 445 19.71 43.15 4.08
N ALA A 446 19.52 43.55 5.33
CA ALA A 446 18.76 44.73 5.72
C ALA A 446 19.61 45.99 5.48
N GLY A 447 19.09 46.91 4.69
CA GLY A 447 19.72 48.23 4.55
C GLY A 447 19.01 49.16 3.58
N GLY A 448 18.10 49.99 4.06
CA GLY A 448 17.97 51.42 3.83
C GLY A 448 17.60 51.96 2.44
N MET A 449 16.38 52.51 2.39
CA MET A 449 15.96 53.76 1.75
C MET A 449 16.40 54.12 0.31
N GLY A 450 15.42 54.36 -0.57
CA GLY A 450 15.63 55.24 -1.73
C GLY A 450 14.54 55.12 -2.80
N ARG A 451 13.63 56.06 -2.78
CA ARG A 451 12.60 56.38 -3.78
C ARG A 451 13.27 56.97 -5.03
N GLY A 452 12.95 56.47 -6.24
CA GLY A 452 13.42 57.13 -7.46
C GLY A 452 12.93 56.48 -8.75
N GLU A 453 12.39 57.25 -9.59
CA GLU A 453 11.64 57.17 -10.82
C GLU A 453 12.16 56.25 -11.96
N ARG A 454 11.21 55.97 -12.84
CA ARG A 454 11.27 55.35 -14.17
C ARG A 454 12.33 55.99 -15.08
N THR A 455 12.98 55.17 -15.89
CA THR A 455 13.07 55.34 -17.36
C THR A 455 13.68 54.09 -18.01
N GLY A 456 13.22 53.76 -19.22
CA GLY A 456 13.49 52.54 -19.98
C GLY A 456 14.74 52.61 -20.91
N PHE A 457 14.82 51.63 -21.81
CA PHE A 457 15.82 51.29 -22.85
C PHE A 457 16.86 50.25 -22.35
N GLY A 458 16.95 49.00 -22.85
CA GLY A 458 17.08 48.60 -24.24
C GLY A 458 18.39 47.81 -24.39
N GLY A 459 18.35 46.55 -24.76
CA GLY A 459 19.38 45.97 -25.59
C GLY A 459 20.45 45.04 -24.97
N GLY A 460 20.42 43.75 -25.32
CA GLY A 460 21.62 43.07 -25.81
C GLY A 460 22.25 41.93 -25.01
N GLN A 461 21.90 40.70 -25.38
CA GLN A 461 22.77 39.51 -25.60
C GLN A 461 23.77 39.04 -24.55
N GLY A 462 23.62 37.80 -24.16
CA GLY A 462 24.67 36.97 -23.54
C GLY A 462 24.12 35.72 -22.90
N ARG A 463 23.74 34.74 -23.73
CA ARG A 463 23.26 33.44 -23.31
C ARG A 463 24.48 32.54 -23.06
N GLN A 464 24.78 32.19 -21.82
CA GLN A 464 25.55 30.98 -21.50
C GLN A 464 24.59 29.96 -20.85
N THR A 465 24.38 28.89 -21.55
CA THR A 465 23.55 27.75 -21.14
C THR A 465 24.39 26.84 -20.27
N ASN A 466 24.10 26.77 -18.97
CA ASN A 466 24.44 25.61 -18.16
C ASN A 466 23.30 24.61 -18.30
N GLN A 467 23.58 23.49 -18.96
CA GLN A 467 22.69 22.34 -18.99
C GLN A 467 22.65 21.67 -17.62
N VAL A 468 21.54 21.82 -16.94
CA VAL A 468 21.13 20.89 -15.90
C VAL A 468 20.44 19.73 -16.63
N VAL A 469 21.04 18.55 -16.55
CA VAL A 469 20.47 17.33 -17.13
C VAL A 469 19.28 16.93 -16.26
N SER A 470 18.10 17.36 -16.67
CA SER A 470 16.83 16.80 -16.19
C SER A 470 16.69 15.41 -16.81
N ALA A 471 16.63 14.36 -15.98
CA ALA A 471 16.31 13.03 -16.45
C ALA A 471 14.88 13.03 -17.00
N ALA A 472 14.77 13.14 -18.32
CA ALA A 472 13.50 12.99 -19.01
C ALA A 472 13.04 11.54 -18.88
N VAL A 473 11.78 11.36 -18.53
CA VAL A 473 11.06 10.09 -18.69
C VAL A 473 11.24 9.65 -20.15
N ALA A 474 12.04 8.59 -20.36
CA ALA A 474 12.26 8.05 -21.69
C ALA A 474 10.96 7.39 -22.18
N ASN A 475 10.44 7.85 -23.31
CA ASN A 475 9.35 7.18 -24.02
C ASN A 475 9.80 5.78 -24.47
N PRO A 476 8.90 4.79 -24.47
CA PRO A 476 9.23 3.42 -24.88
C PRO A 476 9.73 3.38 -26.34
N VAL A 477 10.79 2.62 -26.56
CA VAL A 477 11.38 2.40 -27.87
C VAL A 477 10.53 1.38 -28.61
N THR A 478 9.95 1.75 -29.74
CA THR A 478 9.35 0.84 -30.72
C THR A 478 10.45 0.01 -31.38
N VAL A 479 10.45 -1.29 -31.15
CA VAL A 479 11.28 -2.24 -31.89
C VAL A 479 10.61 -2.52 -33.24
N ALA A 480 11.19 -2.03 -34.32
CA ALA A 480 10.76 -2.42 -35.66
C ALA A 480 11.35 -3.79 -36.00
N ASP A 481 10.45 -4.72 -36.30
CA ASP A 481 10.75 -6.06 -36.84
C ASP A 481 11.32 -5.95 -38.25
N THR A 482 12.59 -6.38 -38.43
CA THR A 482 13.16 -6.59 -39.77
C THR A 482 13.58 -8.04 -39.91
N THR A 483 12.66 -8.85 -40.43
CA THR A 483 13.02 -10.10 -41.09
C THR A 483 13.56 -9.81 -42.46
N ASP A 484 14.85 -10.06 -42.70
CA ASP A 484 15.35 -10.27 -44.07
C ASP A 484 16.29 -11.47 -44.12
N THR A 485 15.94 -12.38 -45.01
CA THR A 485 16.66 -13.59 -45.32
C THR A 485 17.57 -13.38 -46.54
N GLY A 486 18.87 -13.68 -46.37
CA GLY A 486 19.56 -14.43 -47.44
C GLY A 486 20.63 -13.77 -48.27
N GLN A 487 21.83 -14.28 -48.08
CA GLN A 487 22.88 -14.63 -49.07
C GLN A 487 23.79 -13.57 -49.70
N THR A 488 25.05 -13.66 -49.24
CA THR A 488 26.36 -13.76 -49.94
C THR A 488 26.66 -12.99 -51.24
N GLN A 489 27.74 -12.26 -51.22
CA GLN A 489 29.00 -12.31 -51.98
C GLN A 489 29.52 -10.99 -52.54
N ASN A 490 30.78 -10.72 -52.13
CA ASN A 490 31.95 -10.15 -52.85
C ASN A 490 31.93 -8.86 -53.65
N GLY A 491 32.63 -7.85 -53.15
CA GLY A 491 33.82 -7.18 -53.68
C GLY A 491 33.70 -6.21 -54.87
N PRO A 492 34.75 -5.45 -55.10
CA PRO A 492 34.61 -3.99 -55.01
C PRO A 492 34.69 -3.31 -56.43
N GLY A 493 34.32 -2.02 -56.52
CA GLY A 493 34.63 -1.28 -57.72
C GLY A 493 33.90 0.06 -57.94
N GLU A 494 34.67 1.12 -57.75
CA GLU A 494 34.72 2.38 -58.50
C GLU A 494 33.50 3.18 -58.96
N ARG A 495 33.57 4.46 -58.55
CA ARG A 495 33.21 5.73 -59.24
C ARG A 495 32.50 5.65 -60.60
N THR A 496 31.46 6.45 -60.76
CA THR A 496 31.47 7.64 -61.67
C THR A 496 30.15 8.46 -61.55
N GLN A 497 30.33 9.74 -61.84
CA GLN A 497 29.39 10.85 -61.93
C GLN A 497 28.39 10.75 -63.11
N ASN A 498 27.43 11.61 -63.02
CA ASN A 498 26.54 12.28 -64.02
C ASN A 498 25.08 11.85 -63.90
N GLY A 499 24.13 12.69 -63.75
CA GLY A 499 23.88 14.03 -64.31
C GLY A 499 22.57 14.00 -65.10
N GLN A 500 21.79 15.03 -64.91
CA GLN A 500 20.64 15.46 -65.74
C GLN A 500 19.20 15.15 -65.28
N ASP A 501 18.60 16.17 -64.73
CA ASP A 501 17.48 17.02 -65.23
C ASP A 501 16.32 16.31 -65.93
N VAL A 502 15.10 16.52 -65.45
CA VAL A 502 13.97 17.08 -66.21
C VAL A 502 12.91 17.64 -65.22
N GLN A 503 12.68 18.93 -65.38
CA GLN A 503 11.52 19.79 -65.13
C GLN A 503 10.17 19.12 -65.37
N THR A 504 9.10 19.53 -64.69
CA THR A 504 8.25 20.76 -64.69
C THR A 504 6.98 20.43 -63.92
N GLN A 505 6.21 21.24 -63.37
CA GLN A 505 5.80 22.63 -63.33
C GLN A 505 4.71 22.87 -62.26
N ASN A 506 4.81 24.00 -61.58
CA ASN A 506 3.79 25.00 -61.26
C ASN A 506 2.56 24.73 -60.36
N GLY A 507 2.47 25.66 -59.43
CA GLY A 507 1.30 26.43 -58.95
C GLY A 507 1.41 26.77 -57.50
N GLN A 508 1.97 27.93 -57.13
CA GLN A 508 1.36 29.20 -56.73
C GLN A 508 0.27 29.02 -55.65
N ASP A 509 0.14 29.73 -54.57
CA ASP A 509 0.72 30.95 -53.98
C ASP A 509 0.30 31.06 -52.53
N ASP A 510 1.20 31.47 -51.70
CA ASP A 510 1.21 32.53 -50.67
C ASP A 510 0.18 32.61 -49.49
N PRO A 511 0.40 33.47 -48.49
CA PRO A 511 0.66 33.08 -47.11
C PRO A 511 -0.44 33.58 -46.19
N ILE A 512 -0.63 32.96 -45.04
CA ILE A 512 -1.52 33.53 -44.00
C ILE A 512 -0.80 33.67 -42.67
N GLN A 513 -0.88 34.90 -42.26
CA GLN A 513 -0.44 35.55 -41.06
C GLN A 513 -1.02 34.99 -39.76
N ASN A 514 -0.25 35.23 -38.67
CA ASN A 514 -0.63 35.32 -37.29
C ASN A 514 -2.10 35.63 -37.00
N GLY A 515 -2.71 34.84 -36.09
CA GLY A 515 -3.99 35.16 -35.47
C GLY A 515 -4.04 34.71 -34.02
N GLN A 516 -4.03 35.69 -33.11
CA GLN A 516 -4.29 35.65 -31.69
C GLN A 516 -5.57 34.86 -31.35
N LEU A 517 -5.50 34.14 -30.20
CA LEU A 517 -6.67 33.61 -29.47
C LEU A 517 -7.46 34.78 -28.85
N PRO A 518 -8.78 34.83 -28.99
CA PRO A 518 -9.63 35.64 -28.10
C PRO A 518 -10.30 34.74 -27.06
N GLY A 519 -10.31 35.20 -25.79
CA GLY A 519 -11.14 34.69 -24.74
C GLY A 519 -12.63 34.85 -25.09
N GLY A 520 -13.42 33.84 -24.81
CA GLY A 520 -14.86 33.83 -24.98
C GLY A 520 -15.55 33.24 -23.78
N GLN A 521 -16.38 34.09 -23.19
CA GLN A 521 -17.30 33.85 -22.06
C GLN A 521 -18.26 32.69 -22.34
N MET A 522 -18.65 31.99 -21.24
CA MET A 522 -19.79 31.06 -21.23
C MET A 522 -21.10 31.79 -21.54
N PRO A 523 -22.02 31.19 -22.28
CA PRO A 523 -23.42 31.61 -22.29
C PRO A 523 -24.26 30.78 -21.30
N GLU A 524 -25.08 31.49 -20.52
CA GLU A 524 -26.19 30.96 -19.73
C GLU A 524 -27.35 30.52 -20.65
N GLY A 525 -28.10 29.53 -20.19
CA GLY A 525 -29.50 29.32 -20.58
C GLY A 525 -29.79 28.05 -21.37
N PHE A 526 -30.28 27.02 -20.66
CA PHE A 526 -31.08 25.96 -21.25
C PHE A 526 -32.57 26.28 -21.09
N PRO A 527 -33.39 26.21 -22.14
CA PRO A 527 -34.82 26.13 -22.03
C PRO A 527 -35.30 24.68 -22.03
N ASP A 528 -36.41 24.46 -21.28
CA ASP A 528 -37.16 23.24 -21.15
C ASP A 528 -37.57 22.59 -22.47
N GLY A 529 -37.58 21.23 -22.47
CA GLY A 529 -38.55 20.41 -23.15
C GLY A 529 -38.12 19.73 -24.44
N GLN A 530 -38.15 18.42 -24.37
CA GLN A 530 -38.46 17.38 -25.38
C GLN A 530 -37.35 16.36 -25.62
N MET A 531 -37.60 15.15 -25.10
CA MET A 531 -36.91 13.91 -25.52
C MET A 531 -37.40 13.46 -26.91
N PRO A 532 -36.53 12.87 -27.74
CA PRO A 532 -36.96 12.06 -28.86
C PRO A 532 -37.23 10.60 -28.42
N GLU A 533 -38.36 10.07 -28.89
CA GLU A 533 -38.77 8.67 -28.76
C GLU A 533 -37.89 7.74 -29.60
N GLY A 534 -37.67 6.53 -29.08
CA GLY A 534 -37.34 5.36 -29.89
C GLY A 534 -36.30 4.40 -29.33
N PHE A 535 -36.69 3.50 -28.41
CA PHE A 535 -36.09 2.17 -28.26
C PHE A 535 -37.21 1.14 -27.98
N PRO A 536 -37.17 -0.07 -28.60
CA PRO A 536 -38.20 -1.07 -28.51
C PRO A 536 -38.13 -1.88 -27.21
N GLY A 537 -39.32 -2.24 -26.69
CA GLY A 537 -39.54 -2.87 -25.42
C GLY A 537 -39.07 -4.31 -25.31
N GLY A 538 -38.63 -4.66 -24.11
CA GLY A 538 -38.53 -6.00 -23.57
C GLY A 538 -39.31 -6.06 -22.24
N GLN A 539 -40.21 -7.01 -22.14
CA GLN A 539 -41.20 -7.20 -21.11
C GLN A 539 -40.59 -7.55 -19.76
N MET A 540 -41.08 -6.88 -18.68
CA MET A 540 -40.97 -7.37 -17.30
C MET A 540 -42.26 -8.08 -16.90
N PRO A 541 -42.23 -9.12 -16.04
CA PRO A 541 -43.41 -9.73 -15.45
C PRO A 541 -43.94 -8.92 -14.27
N GLU A 542 -45.28 -8.89 -14.20
CA GLU A 542 -46.10 -8.25 -13.18
C GLU A 542 -45.97 -8.92 -11.80
N GLY A 543 -46.08 -8.10 -10.76
CA GLY A 543 -46.67 -8.50 -9.49
C GLY A 543 -46.13 -7.82 -8.25
N MET A 544 -46.66 -6.67 -7.85
CA MET A 544 -47.41 -6.40 -6.63
C MET A 544 -47.57 -4.90 -6.37
N GLN A 545 -48.84 -4.52 -6.32
CA GLN A 545 -49.43 -3.27 -5.82
C GLN A 545 -49.03 -3.05 -4.35
N GLY A 546 -48.73 -1.86 -3.81
CA GLY A 546 -49.48 -0.63 -3.86
C GLY A 546 -50.10 -0.31 -2.49
N GLY A 547 -49.86 0.87 -1.93
CA GLY A 547 -50.52 1.46 -0.77
C GLY A 547 -49.52 2.06 0.23
N GLY A 548 -49.38 3.27 0.44
CA GLY A 548 -50.03 4.52 0.54
C GLY A 548 -50.31 4.94 2.00
N PHE A 549 -49.58 5.96 2.47
CA PHE A 549 -49.94 6.99 3.47
C PHE A 549 -50.75 6.67 4.74
N GLY A 550 -50.25 7.18 5.91
CA GLY A 550 -51.11 7.74 6.94
C GLY A 550 -50.62 7.55 8.37
N GLY A 551 -50.31 8.67 9.01
CA GLY A 551 -49.83 8.79 10.37
C GLY A 551 -50.87 8.46 11.46
N GLY A 552 -50.38 8.48 12.72
CA GLY A 552 -51.29 8.66 13.88
C GLY A 552 -50.95 7.81 15.09
N GLN A 553 -50.55 8.48 16.10
CA GLN A 553 -50.44 8.19 17.53
C GLN A 553 -51.28 7.03 18.10
N GLY A 554 -50.73 6.36 19.13
CA GLY A 554 -51.53 5.80 20.24
C GLY A 554 -51.03 4.46 20.78
N ARG A 555 -50.40 4.45 21.95
CA ARG A 555 -50.37 3.30 22.87
C ARG A 555 -51.80 3.01 23.41
N PRO A 556 -52.16 1.85 24.00
CA PRO A 556 -51.41 0.99 24.90
C PRO A 556 -51.74 -0.54 24.84
N ASP A 557 -50.86 -1.28 25.59
CA ASP A 557 -51.13 -2.52 26.36
C ASP A 557 -51.78 -3.78 25.75
N GLY A 558 -51.05 -4.90 25.97
CA GLY A 558 -51.72 -6.16 26.23
C GLY A 558 -51.15 -7.45 25.65
N MET A 559 -50.46 -8.18 26.47
CA MET A 559 -50.40 -9.66 26.60
C MET A 559 -50.50 -10.57 25.37
N GLY A 560 -49.51 -11.50 25.27
CA GLY A 560 -49.85 -12.87 24.95
C GLY A 560 -48.89 -13.69 24.13
N MET A 561 -48.09 -14.49 24.80
CA MET A 561 -47.65 -15.87 24.48
C MET A 561 -47.23 -16.27 23.05
N GLY A 562 -45.99 -16.77 22.95
CA GLY A 562 -45.78 -18.12 22.44
C GLY A 562 -44.77 -18.31 21.33
N GLY A 563 -43.72 -19.02 21.60
CA GLY A 563 -43.05 -19.85 20.61
C GLY A 563 -41.61 -19.47 20.26
N GLY A 564 -40.65 -20.14 20.88
CA GLY A 564 -39.24 -20.02 20.77
C GLY A 564 -38.66 -20.56 19.47
N PHE A 565 -37.42 -20.11 19.22
CA PHE A 565 -36.34 -20.96 18.75
C PHE A 565 -35.02 -20.24 19.11
N GLY A 566 -34.10 -21.00 19.69
CA GLY A 566 -32.92 -20.55 20.34
C GLY A 566 -31.86 -20.00 19.38
N GLY A 567 -31.40 -18.83 19.69
CA GLY A 567 -30.06 -18.38 19.33
C GLY A 567 -29.18 -18.54 20.56
N ALA A 568 -28.15 -19.36 20.46
CA ALA A 568 -27.15 -19.50 21.47
C ALA A 568 -26.28 -18.25 21.46
N THR A 569 -26.48 -17.38 22.47
CA THR A 569 -25.53 -16.32 22.79
C THR A 569 -24.28 -16.99 23.36
N ALA A 570 -23.16 -16.88 22.66
CA ALA A 570 -21.87 -17.22 23.22
C ALA A 570 -21.61 -16.33 24.44
N GLN A 571 -21.43 -16.93 25.60
CA GLN A 571 -20.94 -16.24 26.77
C GLN A 571 -19.46 -15.90 26.56
N PRO A 572 -18.97 -14.72 26.97
CA PRO A 572 -17.56 -14.41 26.93
C PRO A 572 -16.82 -15.42 27.79
N GLN A 573 -15.86 -16.13 27.21
CA GLN A 573 -14.93 -17.01 27.91
C GLN A 573 -13.96 -16.10 28.66
N GLY A 574 -14.03 -16.14 30.01
CA GLY A 574 -13.07 -15.42 30.86
C GLY A 574 -11.64 -15.92 30.61
N SER A 575 -10.67 -15.02 30.70
CA SER A 575 -9.26 -15.33 30.49
C SER A 575 -8.74 -16.39 31.46
N THR A 576 -7.73 -17.15 31.08
CA THR A 576 -7.03 -18.14 31.92
C THR A 576 -6.47 -17.50 33.22
N GLU A 577 -6.08 -16.24 33.19
CA GLU A 577 -5.63 -15.49 34.36
C GLU A 577 -6.77 -15.24 35.34
N ASP A 578 -7.97 -14.91 34.85
CA ASP A 578 -9.16 -14.73 35.71
C ASP A 578 -9.59 -16.06 36.36
N ALA A 579 -9.48 -17.16 35.63
CA ALA A 579 -9.75 -18.49 36.18
C ALA A 579 -8.73 -18.88 37.24
N ILE A 580 -7.45 -18.61 37.03
CA ILE A 580 -6.37 -18.84 38.00
C ILE A 580 -6.55 -17.92 39.23
N THR A 581 -6.82 -16.64 39.00
CA THR A 581 -7.03 -15.67 40.07
C THR A 581 -8.24 -16.03 40.93
N THR A 582 -9.34 -16.45 40.31
CA THR A 582 -10.56 -16.90 40.97
C THR A 582 -10.30 -18.20 41.77
N ALA A 583 -9.56 -19.15 41.21
CA ALA A 583 -9.20 -20.40 41.87
C ALA A 583 -8.29 -20.16 43.10
N VAL A 584 -7.32 -19.26 42.98
CA VAL A 584 -6.44 -18.85 44.09
C VAL A 584 -7.24 -18.14 45.20
N ALA A 585 -8.13 -17.22 44.85
CA ALA A 585 -9.01 -16.54 45.80
C ALA A 585 -9.93 -17.51 46.58
N LEU A 586 -10.53 -18.48 45.85
CA LEU A 586 -11.34 -19.54 46.44
C LEU A 586 -10.52 -20.45 47.37
N ALA A 587 -9.30 -20.80 47.00
CA ALA A 587 -8.40 -21.61 47.83
C ALA A 587 -7.99 -20.88 49.13
N VAL A 588 -7.70 -19.58 49.05
CA VAL A 588 -7.39 -18.72 50.20
C VAL A 588 -8.60 -18.61 51.15
N LEU A 589 -9.82 -18.41 50.60
CA LEU A 589 -11.06 -18.36 51.39
C LEU A 589 -11.35 -19.70 52.09
N LEU A 590 -11.12 -20.83 51.41
CA LEU A 590 -11.29 -22.16 51.98
C LEU A 590 -10.27 -22.43 53.11
N LEU A 591 -9.02 -22.03 52.94
CA LEU A 591 -7.97 -22.14 53.96
C LEU A 591 -8.28 -21.26 55.15
N ALA A 592 -8.75 -20.02 54.95
CA ALA A 592 -9.19 -19.12 56.03
C ALA A 592 -10.40 -19.71 56.79
N GLY A 593 -11.39 -20.27 56.08
CA GLY A 593 -12.53 -20.96 56.66
C GLY A 593 -12.13 -22.18 57.51
N LEU A 594 -11.19 -22.97 57.01
CA LEU A 594 -10.64 -24.12 57.75
C LEU A 594 -9.86 -23.66 58.98
N PHE A 595 -9.06 -22.59 58.88
CA PHE A 595 -8.34 -22.02 60.02
C PHE A 595 -9.29 -21.54 61.09
N VAL A 596 -10.34 -20.78 60.71
CA VAL A 596 -11.38 -20.30 61.66
C VAL A 596 -12.13 -21.47 62.32
N THR A 597 -12.43 -22.52 61.56
CA THR A 597 -13.20 -23.68 62.03
C THR A 597 -12.38 -24.56 62.99
N PHE A 598 -11.10 -24.71 62.78
CA PHE A 598 -10.23 -25.61 63.55
C PHE A 598 -9.32 -24.88 64.52
N TYR A 599 -9.28 -23.53 64.53
CA TYR A 599 -8.49 -22.77 65.45
C TYR A 599 -9.11 -22.82 66.88
N LYS A 600 -8.57 -23.68 67.73
CA LYS A 600 -8.89 -23.69 69.13
C LYS A 600 -8.08 -22.62 69.82
N ARG A 601 -8.72 -21.50 70.18
CA ARG A 601 -8.15 -20.48 71.08
C ARG A 601 -7.77 -21.12 72.39
N LYS A 602 -6.49 -21.31 72.65
CA LYS A 602 -6.02 -21.61 74.05
C LYS A 602 -6.35 -20.36 74.89
N ARG A 603 -7.29 -20.51 75.84
CA ARG A 603 -7.48 -19.49 76.84
C ARG A 603 -6.23 -19.51 77.69
N LEU A 604 -5.56 -18.37 77.83
CA LEU A 604 -4.60 -18.05 78.84
C LEU A 604 -5.31 -17.94 80.22
#